data_fcf7b651697e178fc6daf25fe8a06f1c
#
_entry.id   fcf7b651697e178fc6daf25fe8a06f1c
#
_cell.length_a   1.000
_cell.length_b   1.000
_cell.length_c   1.000
_cell.angle_alpha   90.00
_cell.angle_beta   90.00
_cell.angle_gamma   90.00
#
_symmetry.space_group_name_H-M   'P 1'
#
loop_
_entity.id
_entity.type
_entity.pdbx_description
1 polymer ?
#
loop_
_entity_poly.entity_id
_entity_poly.type
_entity_poly.pdbx_seq_one_letter_code
_entity_poly.pdbx_strand_id
1 'polypeptide(L)'
;MKHILFLALFVFFLCKEPNVKDMLGDDYRLYKYTPAWNLAKAVENEDTTEILRQVLQKHIPVDYRDPKYKQTLLMLATRTNKIESVKKLLELGAAPNAHDDSTKYFGENAVLLACRFSRPSNEILALLLKYGGNPNSTSCGVEENGLGEIVPIRTFALSAAVSSSFEKVKLLVDAGANINYSTPTECCAIENCMIHDRMDIMLFLLLKGADFRRNFTEIDLDNPDYPSFKVNILYKLRKCVYPLNSKEYNGKMKIVDFLKKRGLDYWKSPMPRGIYGVIMRDIDPKSKADFEYYIKHY
;
A
#
# COMPACT_ATOMS: atom_id res chain seq x y z
N MET A 1 -44.66 -58.07 -10.54
CA MET A 1 -44.16 -56.74 -11.05
C MET A 1 -44.13 -55.78 -9.86
N LYS A 2 -42.92 -55.54 -9.32
CA LYS A 2 -42.74 -54.66 -8.18
C LYS A 2 -42.24 -53.31 -8.70
N HIS A 3 -43.02 -52.25 -8.55
CA HIS A 3 -42.63 -50.91 -8.86
C HIS A 3 -41.70 -50.39 -7.75
N ILE A 4 -40.46 -50.14 -8.06
CA ILE A 4 -39.51 -49.47 -7.21
C ILE A 4 -39.66 -47.96 -7.46
N LEU A 5 -40.22 -47.28 -6.48
CA LEU A 5 -40.33 -45.81 -6.48
C LEU A 5 -38.97 -45.25 -6.06
N PHE A 6 -38.24 -44.64 -7.00
CA PHE A 6 -37.02 -43.92 -6.70
C PHE A 6 -37.38 -42.53 -6.14
N LEU A 7 -37.30 -42.40 -4.82
CA LEU A 7 -37.39 -41.10 -4.13
C LEU A 7 -36.05 -40.38 -4.31
N ALA A 8 -35.98 -39.44 -5.26
CA ALA A 8 -34.84 -38.55 -5.38
C ALA A 8 -34.87 -37.56 -4.20
N LEU A 9 -34.06 -37.81 -3.19
CA LEU A 9 -33.81 -36.85 -2.12
C LEU A 9 -32.99 -35.68 -2.69
N PHE A 10 -33.66 -34.59 -3.06
CA PHE A 10 -33.02 -33.31 -3.31
C PHE A 10 -32.55 -32.77 -1.96
N VAL A 11 -31.30 -33.07 -1.61
CA VAL A 11 -30.61 -32.38 -0.50
C VAL A 11 -30.33 -30.98 -0.95
N PHE A 12 -31.22 -30.05 -0.67
CA PHE A 12 -30.93 -28.64 -0.69
C PHE A 12 -29.88 -28.36 0.39
N PHE A 13 -28.62 -28.32 0.01
CA PHE A 13 -27.61 -27.63 0.81
C PHE A 13 -28.04 -26.17 0.86
N LEU A 14 -28.79 -25.79 1.87
CA LEU A 14 -28.97 -24.40 2.27
C LEU A 14 -27.60 -23.94 2.73
N CYS A 15 -26.79 -23.42 1.78
CA CYS A 15 -25.62 -22.60 2.13
C CYS A 15 -26.17 -21.44 2.96
N LYS A 16 -26.02 -21.53 4.28
CA LYS A 16 -26.38 -20.46 5.20
C LYS A 16 -25.64 -19.21 4.74
N GLU A 17 -26.35 -18.16 4.35
CA GLU A 17 -25.71 -16.91 3.97
C GLU A 17 -24.81 -16.46 5.11
N PRO A 18 -23.55 -16.03 4.83
CA PRO A 18 -22.66 -15.54 5.87
C PRO A 18 -23.30 -14.36 6.59
N ASN A 19 -23.14 -14.30 7.88
CA ASN A 19 -23.58 -13.15 8.66
C ASN A 19 -22.77 -11.91 8.19
N VAL A 20 -23.40 -10.73 8.18
CA VAL A 20 -22.71 -9.46 7.86
C VAL A 20 -21.44 -9.27 8.72
N LYS A 21 -21.43 -9.80 9.95
CA LYS A 21 -20.26 -9.77 10.84
C LYS A 21 -19.05 -10.51 10.27
N ASP A 22 -19.28 -11.57 9.48
CA ASP A 22 -18.23 -12.42 8.91
C ASP A 22 -17.78 -11.98 7.51
N MET A 23 -18.49 -11.03 6.88
CA MET A 23 -18.15 -10.50 5.56
C MET A 23 -16.90 -9.65 5.61
N LEU A 24 -16.03 -9.78 4.61
CA LEU A 24 -14.83 -8.95 4.44
C LEU A 24 -15.16 -7.63 3.74
N GLY A 25 -14.22 -6.70 3.75
CA GLY A 25 -14.38 -5.36 3.16
C GLY A 25 -14.42 -5.33 1.63
N ASP A 26 -14.28 -6.47 0.95
CA ASP A 26 -14.41 -6.64 -0.51
C ASP A 26 -15.71 -7.35 -0.93
N ASP A 27 -16.62 -7.60 0.00
CA ASP A 27 -17.87 -8.32 -0.22
C ASP A 27 -19.03 -7.35 -0.51
N TYR A 28 -19.57 -7.38 -1.74
CA TYR A 28 -20.70 -6.55 -2.14
C TYR A 28 -21.98 -6.84 -1.35
N ARG A 29 -22.13 -8.03 -0.74
CA ARG A 29 -23.26 -8.38 0.13
C ARG A 29 -23.35 -7.54 1.40
N LEU A 30 -22.31 -6.76 1.74
CA LEU A 30 -22.36 -5.71 2.77
C LEU A 30 -23.50 -4.71 2.53
N TYR A 31 -23.91 -4.51 1.27
CA TYR A 31 -25.01 -3.64 0.90
C TYR A 31 -26.37 -4.36 0.84
N LYS A 32 -26.42 -5.69 1.05
CA LYS A 32 -27.67 -6.46 1.06
C LYS A 32 -28.61 -5.90 2.14
N TYR A 33 -29.89 -5.87 1.83
CA TYR A 33 -30.94 -5.27 2.68
C TYR A 33 -30.82 -3.75 2.89
N THR A 34 -30.02 -3.05 2.09
CA THR A 34 -29.98 -1.58 2.05
C THR A 34 -30.63 -1.07 0.76
N PRO A 35 -31.03 0.20 0.69
CA PRO A 35 -31.51 0.83 -0.56
C PRO A 35 -30.49 0.74 -1.71
N ALA A 36 -29.20 0.67 -1.41
CA ALA A 36 -28.11 0.62 -2.40
C ALA A 36 -27.80 -0.80 -2.92
N TRP A 37 -28.57 -1.83 -2.54
CA TRP A 37 -28.27 -3.21 -2.96
C TRP A 37 -28.20 -3.40 -4.48
N ASN A 38 -29.17 -2.82 -5.23
CA ASN A 38 -29.16 -2.93 -6.68
C ASN A 38 -28.02 -2.13 -7.33
N LEU A 39 -27.66 -0.98 -6.75
CA LEU A 39 -26.47 -0.23 -7.17
C LEU A 39 -25.20 -1.05 -6.90
N ALA A 40 -25.06 -1.71 -5.75
CA ALA A 40 -23.92 -2.53 -5.42
C ALA A 40 -23.75 -3.71 -6.39
N LYS A 41 -24.84 -4.40 -6.76
CA LYS A 41 -24.80 -5.45 -7.80
C LYS A 41 -24.40 -4.92 -9.17
N ALA A 42 -24.90 -3.75 -9.56
CA ALA A 42 -24.52 -3.12 -10.83
C ALA A 42 -23.03 -2.78 -10.85
N VAL A 43 -22.49 -2.28 -9.75
CA VAL A 43 -21.05 -2.00 -9.57
C VAL A 43 -20.21 -3.28 -9.63
N GLU A 44 -20.62 -4.35 -8.97
CA GLU A 44 -19.96 -5.65 -9.00
C GLU A 44 -19.87 -6.24 -10.42
N ASN A 45 -20.95 -6.07 -11.20
CA ASN A 45 -21.06 -6.59 -12.58
C ASN A 45 -20.55 -5.61 -13.64
N GLU A 46 -20.09 -4.41 -13.26
CA GLU A 46 -19.68 -3.32 -14.16
C GLU A 46 -20.79 -2.90 -15.15
N ASP A 47 -22.06 -3.02 -14.72
CA ASP A 47 -23.22 -2.56 -15.49
C ASP A 47 -23.38 -1.05 -15.36
N THR A 48 -22.69 -0.32 -16.23
CA THR A 48 -22.64 1.15 -16.22
C THR A 48 -24.00 1.78 -16.50
N THR A 49 -24.89 1.11 -17.25
CA THR A 49 -26.25 1.56 -17.53
C THR A 49 -27.11 1.47 -16.28
N GLU A 50 -27.03 0.36 -15.57
CA GLU A 50 -27.77 0.17 -14.33
C GLU A 50 -27.24 1.07 -13.22
N ILE A 51 -25.90 1.27 -13.11
CA ILE A 51 -25.29 2.25 -12.19
C ILE A 51 -25.91 3.64 -12.42
N LEU A 52 -25.93 4.12 -13.66
CA LEU A 52 -26.51 5.40 -14.02
C LEU A 52 -28.00 5.47 -13.63
N ARG A 53 -28.78 4.41 -13.92
CA ARG A 53 -30.18 4.32 -13.58
C ARG A 53 -30.42 4.37 -12.07
N GLN A 54 -29.66 3.65 -11.28
CA GLN A 54 -29.80 3.62 -9.83
C GLN A 54 -29.50 4.99 -9.20
N VAL A 55 -28.45 5.68 -9.67
CA VAL A 55 -28.08 6.98 -9.13
C VAL A 55 -29.03 8.08 -9.58
N LEU A 56 -29.27 8.21 -10.89
CA LEU A 56 -30.04 9.36 -11.42
C LEU A 56 -31.55 9.18 -11.38
N GLN A 57 -32.08 7.99 -11.62
CA GLN A 57 -33.54 7.77 -11.69
C GLN A 57 -34.10 7.21 -10.38
N LYS A 58 -33.33 6.40 -9.64
CA LYS A 58 -33.74 5.87 -8.34
C LYS A 58 -33.27 6.72 -7.18
N HIS A 59 -32.47 7.76 -7.47
CA HIS A 59 -31.93 8.72 -6.49
C HIS A 59 -31.15 8.06 -5.34
N ILE A 60 -30.49 6.92 -5.61
CA ILE A 60 -29.59 6.30 -4.64
C ILE A 60 -28.34 7.17 -4.54
N PRO A 61 -27.96 7.65 -3.34
CA PRO A 61 -26.74 8.43 -3.18
C PRO A 61 -25.51 7.67 -3.69
N VAL A 62 -24.70 8.28 -4.59
CA VAL A 62 -23.51 7.65 -5.17
C VAL A 62 -22.50 7.26 -4.10
N ASP A 63 -22.40 8.02 -3.01
CA ASP A 63 -21.55 7.78 -1.85
C ASP A 63 -22.27 7.07 -0.70
N TYR A 64 -23.33 6.28 -1.01
CA TYR A 64 -23.99 5.46 -0.01
C TYR A 64 -22.98 4.54 0.69
N ARG A 65 -23.04 4.46 2.02
CA ARG A 65 -22.07 3.73 2.82
C ARG A 65 -22.61 2.40 3.33
N ASP A 66 -21.80 1.35 3.27
CA ASP A 66 -22.18 0.06 3.87
C ASP A 66 -22.35 0.21 5.41
N PRO A 67 -23.20 -0.65 6.01
CA PRO A 67 -23.51 -0.54 7.44
C PRO A 67 -22.34 -0.99 8.36
N LYS A 68 -21.39 -1.81 7.88
CA LYS A 68 -20.33 -2.38 8.70
C LYS A 68 -19.08 -1.52 8.72
N TYR A 69 -18.48 -1.27 7.57
CA TYR A 69 -17.20 -0.56 7.43
C TYR A 69 -17.36 0.93 7.10
N LYS A 70 -18.59 1.36 6.76
CA LYS A 70 -18.87 2.73 6.29
C LYS A 70 -18.11 3.12 5.02
N GLN A 71 -17.65 2.14 4.25
CA GLN A 71 -17.01 2.38 2.95
C GLN A 71 -18.05 2.69 1.87
N THR A 72 -17.62 3.44 0.85
CA THR A 72 -18.44 3.74 -0.34
C THR A 72 -18.31 2.63 -1.40
N LEU A 73 -19.24 2.60 -2.36
CA LEU A 73 -19.14 1.70 -3.51
C LEU A 73 -17.92 2.01 -4.39
N LEU A 74 -17.45 3.27 -4.43
CA LEU A 74 -16.21 3.63 -5.10
C LEU A 74 -15.00 2.94 -4.45
N MET A 75 -14.93 2.89 -3.12
CA MET A 75 -13.87 2.19 -2.39
C MET A 75 -13.92 0.69 -2.68
N LEU A 76 -15.10 0.10 -2.65
CA LEU A 76 -15.30 -1.32 -2.92
C LEU A 76 -14.94 -1.69 -4.36
N ALA A 77 -15.39 -0.89 -5.35
CA ALA A 77 -15.04 -1.06 -6.76
C ALA A 77 -13.52 -0.91 -7.00
N THR A 78 -12.88 0.03 -6.30
CA THR A 78 -11.42 0.19 -6.32
C THR A 78 -10.72 -1.06 -5.80
N ARG A 79 -11.10 -1.55 -4.62
CA ARG A 79 -10.52 -2.75 -3.99
C ARG A 79 -10.67 -4.00 -4.86
N THR A 80 -11.82 -4.15 -5.52
CA THR A 80 -12.14 -5.31 -6.38
C THR A 80 -11.73 -5.15 -7.84
N ASN A 81 -11.05 -4.05 -8.17
CA ASN A 81 -10.51 -3.72 -9.51
C ASN A 81 -11.59 -3.62 -10.61
N LYS A 82 -12.73 -2.99 -10.31
CA LYS A 82 -13.85 -2.79 -11.24
C LYS A 82 -13.70 -1.45 -11.97
N ILE A 83 -12.92 -1.45 -13.07
CA ILE A 83 -12.45 -0.22 -13.76
C ILE A 83 -13.62 0.58 -14.29
N GLU A 84 -14.56 -0.06 -15.04
CA GLU A 84 -15.68 0.64 -15.62
C GLU A 84 -16.67 1.18 -14.57
N SER A 85 -16.83 0.45 -13.45
CA SER A 85 -17.61 0.92 -12.32
C SER A 85 -16.98 2.11 -11.62
N VAL A 86 -15.65 2.07 -11.37
CA VAL A 86 -14.91 3.20 -10.80
C VAL A 86 -15.06 4.43 -11.67
N LYS A 87 -14.87 4.30 -13.00
CA LYS A 87 -15.04 5.40 -13.94
C LYS A 87 -16.45 5.96 -13.89
N LYS A 88 -17.48 5.09 -13.95
CA LYS A 88 -18.88 5.52 -13.95
C LYS A 88 -19.28 6.19 -12.64
N LEU A 89 -18.87 5.65 -11.50
CA LEU A 89 -19.13 6.27 -10.19
C LEU A 89 -18.48 7.66 -10.07
N LEU A 90 -17.24 7.83 -10.54
CA LEU A 90 -16.55 9.12 -10.55
C LEU A 90 -17.24 10.13 -11.49
N GLU A 91 -17.70 9.70 -12.68
CA GLU A 91 -18.50 10.53 -13.60
C GLU A 91 -19.83 11.00 -12.96
N LEU A 92 -20.38 10.22 -12.05
CA LEU A 92 -21.60 10.54 -11.31
C LEU A 92 -21.34 11.33 -10.01
N GLY A 93 -20.08 11.74 -9.77
CA GLY A 93 -19.71 12.60 -8.66
C GLY A 93 -19.35 11.86 -7.36
N ALA A 94 -19.02 10.57 -7.42
CA ALA A 94 -18.49 9.86 -6.24
C ALA A 94 -17.22 10.53 -5.69
N ALA A 95 -17.13 10.66 -4.37
CA ALA A 95 -16.05 11.34 -3.68
C ALA A 95 -14.81 10.44 -3.51
N PRO A 96 -13.70 10.65 -4.26
CA PRO A 96 -12.53 9.78 -4.20
C PRO A 96 -11.78 9.88 -2.85
N ASN A 97 -12.01 10.96 -2.11
CA ASN A 97 -11.36 11.25 -0.83
C ASN A 97 -12.21 10.88 0.40
N ALA A 98 -13.40 10.30 0.20
CA ALA A 98 -14.24 9.85 1.31
C ALA A 98 -13.58 8.67 2.04
N HIS A 99 -13.41 8.78 3.37
CA HIS A 99 -12.82 7.75 4.21
C HIS A 99 -13.87 6.76 4.73
N ASP A 100 -13.48 5.52 5.03
CA ASP A 100 -14.26 4.56 5.80
C ASP A 100 -14.34 4.94 7.30
N ASP A 101 -14.87 4.04 8.15
CA ASP A 101 -14.99 4.32 9.59
C ASP A 101 -13.61 4.32 10.28
N SER A 102 -13.07 5.52 10.51
CA SER A 102 -11.78 5.73 11.16
C SER A 102 -11.80 5.46 12.66
N THR A 103 -12.97 5.25 13.27
CA THR A 103 -13.08 4.98 14.72
C THR A 103 -12.85 3.51 15.05
N LYS A 104 -12.98 2.62 14.06
CA LYS A 104 -12.89 1.16 14.21
C LYS A 104 -11.97 0.49 13.21
N TYR A 105 -11.65 1.19 12.11
CA TYR A 105 -10.90 0.64 10.98
C TYR A 105 -9.78 1.60 10.57
N PHE A 106 -9.11 1.28 9.47
CA PHE A 106 -7.93 2.01 9.00
C PHE A 106 -8.17 3.47 8.59
N GLY A 107 -9.42 3.89 8.40
CA GLY A 107 -9.73 5.23 7.91
C GLY A 107 -9.10 5.46 6.52
N GLU A 108 -9.27 4.50 5.62
CA GLU A 108 -8.77 4.57 4.24
C GLU A 108 -9.78 5.25 3.31
N ASN A 109 -9.31 5.72 2.17
CA ASN A 109 -10.13 6.19 1.05
C ASN A 109 -9.75 5.45 -0.25
N ALA A 110 -10.46 5.72 -1.34
CA ALA A 110 -10.22 5.04 -2.62
C ALA A 110 -8.79 5.23 -3.13
N VAL A 111 -8.16 6.40 -2.92
CA VAL A 111 -6.77 6.69 -3.35
C VAL A 111 -5.78 5.80 -2.59
N LEU A 112 -5.92 5.70 -1.26
CA LEU A 112 -5.06 4.83 -0.44
C LEU A 112 -5.22 3.36 -0.83
N LEU A 113 -6.45 2.89 -1.03
CA LEU A 113 -6.73 1.54 -1.49
C LEU A 113 -6.08 1.24 -2.85
N ALA A 114 -6.13 2.20 -3.79
CA ALA A 114 -5.48 2.08 -5.07
C ALA A 114 -3.94 2.03 -4.96
N CYS A 115 -3.35 2.65 -3.95
CA CYS A 115 -1.90 2.67 -3.74
C CYS A 115 -1.37 1.44 -3.01
N ARG A 116 -2.10 0.97 -1.98
CA ARG A 116 -1.62 -0.04 -1.01
C ARG A 116 -1.48 -1.43 -1.62
N PHE A 117 -2.37 -1.82 -2.55
CA PHE A 117 -2.39 -3.16 -3.11
C PHE A 117 -1.86 -3.18 -4.55
N SER A 118 -1.24 -4.29 -4.96
CA SER A 118 -0.85 -4.52 -6.36
C SER A 118 -2.05 -4.61 -7.31
N ARG A 119 -3.12 -5.23 -6.87
CA ARG A 119 -4.49 -5.08 -7.37
C ARG A 119 -5.13 -3.98 -6.52
N PRO A 120 -5.53 -2.87 -6.92
CA PRO A 120 -6.07 -2.37 -8.19
C PRO A 120 -5.04 -1.97 -9.24
N SER A 121 -5.50 -1.82 -10.48
CA SER A 121 -4.68 -1.40 -11.62
C SER A 121 -4.17 0.04 -11.47
N ASN A 122 -3.09 0.36 -12.18
CA ASN A 122 -2.59 1.74 -12.25
C ASN A 122 -3.63 2.69 -12.87
N GLU A 123 -4.50 2.18 -13.76
CA GLU A 123 -5.58 2.93 -14.40
C GLU A 123 -6.60 3.45 -13.38
N ILE A 124 -6.97 2.65 -12.38
CA ILE A 124 -7.87 3.10 -11.30
C ILE A 124 -7.25 4.26 -10.54
N LEU A 125 -5.96 4.19 -10.18
CA LEU A 125 -5.31 5.33 -9.51
C LEU A 125 -5.30 6.57 -10.41
N ALA A 126 -5.01 6.42 -11.70
CA ALA A 126 -5.04 7.54 -12.66
C ALA A 126 -6.44 8.16 -12.76
N LEU A 127 -7.51 7.35 -12.81
CA LEU A 127 -8.89 7.82 -12.78
C LEU A 127 -9.20 8.58 -11.48
N LEU A 128 -8.87 8.02 -10.32
CA LEU A 128 -9.10 8.67 -9.04
C LEU A 128 -8.43 10.05 -8.97
N LEU A 129 -7.14 10.14 -9.36
CA LEU A 129 -6.39 11.39 -9.38
C LEU A 129 -6.99 12.41 -10.38
N LYS A 130 -7.41 11.93 -11.58
CA LYS A 130 -8.07 12.77 -12.60
C LYS A 130 -9.37 13.39 -12.08
N TYR A 131 -10.11 12.69 -11.23
CA TYR A 131 -11.38 13.17 -10.66
C TYR A 131 -11.22 13.79 -9.26
N GLY A 132 -10.03 14.31 -8.94
CA GLY A 132 -9.78 15.10 -7.72
C GLY A 132 -9.37 14.28 -6.50
N GLY A 133 -8.93 13.04 -6.70
CA GLY A 133 -8.28 12.24 -5.64
C GLY A 133 -7.01 12.94 -5.14
N ASN A 134 -6.87 13.06 -3.83
CA ASN A 134 -5.73 13.71 -3.21
C ASN A 134 -4.48 12.82 -3.27
N PRO A 135 -3.39 13.18 -4.01
CA PRO A 135 -2.16 12.40 -4.06
C PRO A 135 -1.44 12.35 -2.70
N ASN A 136 -1.81 13.23 -1.76
CA ASN A 136 -1.32 13.28 -0.39
C ASN A 136 -2.28 12.62 0.62
N SER A 137 -3.18 11.75 0.15
CA SER A 137 -4.09 11.02 1.04
C SER A 137 -3.34 10.27 2.13
N THR A 138 -3.86 10.36 3.36
CA THR A 138 -3.36 9.64 4.53
C THR A 138 -4.50 8.85 5.18
N SER A 139 -4.21 7.68 5.74
CA SER A 139 -5.14 7.00 6.61
C SER A 139 -5.34 7.83 7.89
N CYS A 140 -6.53 7.77 8.46
CA CYS A 140 -6.87 8.51 9.67
C CYS A 140 -7.45 7.61 10.78
N GLY A 141 -7.34 6.31 10.62
CA GLY A 141 -7.91 5.31 11.51
C GLY A 141 -7.00 4.87 12.65
N VAL A 142 -7.35 3.70 13.18
CA VAL A 142 -6.68 3.09 14.32
C VAL A 142 -6.47 1.59 14.07
N GLU A 143 -5.49 1.02 14.77
CA GLU A 143 -5.28 -0.43 14.83
C GLU A 143 -4.93 -0.85 16.26
N GLU A 144 -5.14 -2.12 16.55
CA GLU A 144 -4.67 -2.74 17.79
C GLU A 144 -3.23 -3.22 17.60
N ASN A 145 -2.30 -2.73 18.41
CA ASN A 145 -0.92 -3.19 18.37
C ASN A 145 -0.74 -4.54 19.07
N GLY A 146 0.45 -5.13 18.97
CA GLY A 146 0.75 -6.42 19.61
C GLY A 146 0.66 -6.47 21.14
N LEU A 147 0.39 -5.33 21.79
CA LEU A 147 0.17 -5.18 23.24
C LEU A 147 -1.30 -4.98 23.60
N GLY A 148 -2.22 -5.04 22.61
CA GLY A 148 -3.65 -4.78 22.82
C GLY A 148 -4.02 -3.30 22.93
N GLU A 149 -3.12 -2.38 22.60
CA GLU A 149 -3.39 -0.95 22.65
C GLU A 149 -3.87 -0.44 21.28
N ILE A 150 -4.86 0.45 21.30
CA ILE A 150 -5.35 1.10 20.08
C ILE A 150 -4.43 2.27 19.74
N VAL A 151 -3.77 2.18 18.61
CA VAL A 151 -2.81 3.17 18.12
C VAL A 151 -3.27 3.80 16.79
N PRO A 152 -2.99 5.08 16.54
CA PRO A 152 -3.37 5.71 15.28
C PRO A 152 -2.52 5.21 14.11
N ILE A 153 -3.19 4.89 12.99
CA ILE A 153 -2.54 4.58 11.72
C ILE A 153 -2.40 5.88 10.91
N ARG A 154 -1.27 6.03 10.24
CA ARG A 154 -0.96 7.21 9.41
C ARG A 154 -0.23 6.86 8.12
N THR A 155 -0.64 5.77 7.48
CA THR A 155 -0.10 5.39 6.14
C THR A 155 -0.49 6.43 5.11
N PHE A 156 0.44 6.85 4.27
CA PHE A 156 0.20 7.83 3.21
C PHE A 156 0.41 7.22 1.81
N ALA A 157 -0.28 7.80 0.82
CA ALA A 157 -0.42 7.23 -0.50
C ALA A 157 0.91 6.93 -1.19
N LEU A 158 1.88 7.86 -1.14
CA LEU A 158 3.19 7.67 -1.78
C LEU A 158 3.99 6.55 -1.12
N SER A 159 3.97 6.46 0.23
CA SER A 159 4.62 5.38 0.98
C SER A 159 4.02 4.02 0.64
N ALA A 160 2.69 3.94 0.63
CA ALA A 160 1.98 2.72 0.25
C ALA A 160 2.28 2.27 -1.19
N ALA A 161 2.41 3.21 -2.14
CA ALA A 161 2.71 2.91 -3.53
C ALA A 161 4.10 2.33 -3.76
N VAL A 162 5.09 2.63 -2.89
CA VAL A 162 6.46 2.11 -2.99
C VAL A 162 6.50 0.59 -2.99
N SER A 163 5.76 -0.06 -2.10
CA SER A 163 5.69 -1.52 -2.03
C SER A 163 4.86 -2.15 -3.15
N SER A 164 4.00 -1.37 -3.81
CA SER A 164 3.01 -1.83 -4.78
C SER A 164 3.51 -1.74 -6.22
N SER A 165 3.76 -0.52 -6.73
CA SER A 165 4.06 -0.30 -8.16
C SER A 165 4.86 0.96 -8.40
N PHE A 166 5.92 0.87 -9.23
CA PHE A 166 6.67 2.06 -9.66
C PHE A 166 5.78 3.04 -10.45
N GLU A 167 4.88 2.52 -11.28
CA GLU A 167 3.98 3.36 -12.06
C GLU A 167 3.03 4.18 -11.16
N LYS A 168 2.52 3.58 -10.08
CA LYS A 168 1.70 4.31 -9.09
C LYS A 168 2.49 5.42 -8.41
N VAL A 169 3.77 5.18 -8.09
CA VAL A 169 4.67 6.23 -7.55
C VAL A 169 4.81 7.38 -8.54
N LYS A 170 5.01 7.10 -9.83
CA LYS A 170 5.07 8.15 -10.86
C LYS A 170 3.77 8.95 -10.93
N LEU A 171 2.62 8.26 -11.02
CA LEU A 171 1.31 8.90 -11.07
C LEU A 171 1.10 9.85 -9.88
N LEU A 172 1.45 9.43 -8.67
CA LEU A 172 1.33 10.26 -7.48
C LEU A 172 2.26 11.47 -7.52
N VAL A 173 3.54 11.27 -7.90
CA VAL A 173 4.53 12.35 -7.99
C VAL A 173 4.13 13.36 -9.06
N ASP A 174 3.67 12.91 -10.22
CA ASP A 174 3.22 13.79 -11.31
C ASP A 174 1.90 14.52 -10.94
N ALA A 175 1.08 13.95 -10.06
CA ALA A 175 -0.09 14.59 -9.48
C ALA A 175 0.24 15.53 -8.28
N GLY A 176 1.51 15.71 -7.92
CA GLY A 176 1.93 16.64 -6.87
C GLY A 176 2.00 16.04 -5.46
N ALA A 177 2.24 14.74 -5.34
CA ALA A 177 2.50 14.14 -4.03
C ALA A 177 3.73 14.77 -3.36
N ASN A 178 3.61 15.05 -2.05
CA ASN A 178 4.74 15.51 -1.24
C ASN A 178 5.74 14.38 -1.00
N ILE A 179 6.82 14.39 -1.76
CA ILE A 179 7.87 13.36 -1.73
C ILE A 179 8.54 13.27 -0.34
N ASN A 180 8.56 14.38 0.39
CA ASN A 180 9.25 14.50 1.68
C ASN A 180 8.33 14.33 2.90
N TYR A 181 7.07 13.97 2.67
CA TYR A 181 6.13 13.74 3.76
C TYR A 181 6.58 12.57 4.64
N SER A 182 6.46 12.77 5.94
CA SER A 182 6.68 11.72 6.96
C SER A 182 5.96 12.10 8.24
N THR A 183 5.67 11.11 9.06
CA THR A 183 5.15 11.29 10.42
C THR A 183 6.13 10.68 11.44
N PRO A 184 5.97 10.92 12.73
CA PRO A 184 6.81 10.25 13.73
C PRO A 184 6.69 8.73 13.73
N THR A 185 5.57 8.19 13.29
CA THR A 185 5.23 6.77 13.30
C THR A 185 5.33 6.09 11.94
N GLU A 186 5.46 6.86 10.85
CA GLU A 186 5.49 6.33 9.49
C GLU A 186 6.76 6.74 8.76
N CYS A 187 7.42 5.79 8.15
CA CYS A 187 8.63 6.01 7.35
C CYS A 187 8.32 6.88 6.12
N CYS A 188 9.27 7.75 5.76
CA CYS A 188 9.16 8.47 4.49
C CYS A 188 9.32 7.54 3.28
N ALA A 189 8.90 8.00 2.09
CA ALA A 189 8.92 7.20 0.88
C ALA A 189 10.30 6.63 0.54
N ILE A 190 11.41 7.40 0.71
CA ILE A 190 12.76 6.89 0.46
C ILE A 190 13.22 5.85 1.49
N GLU A 191 12.76 5.92 2.74
CA GLU A 191 13.02 4.88 3.74
C GLU A 191 12.25 3.59 3.42
N ASN A 192 10.99 3.71 3.00
CA ASN A 192 10.21 2.57 2.51
C ASN A 192 10.83 1.91 1.28
N CYS A 193 11.49 2.68 0.39
CA CYS A 193 12.25 2.09 -0.72
C CYS A 193 13.37 1.16 -0.23
N MET A 194 14.05 1.50 0.85
CA MET A 194 15.10 0.64 1.43
C MET A 194 14.52 -0.59 2.13
N ILE A 195 13.37 -0.46 2.80
CA ILE A 195 12.66 -1.57 3.46
C ILE A 195 12.16 -2.61 2.44
N HIS A 196 11.73 -2.14 1.26
CA HIS A 196 11.14 -2.98 0.20
C HIS A 196 12.09 -3.26 -0.98
N ASP A 197 13.39 -3.01 -0.83
CA ASP A 197 14.42 -3.23 -1.86
C ASP A 197 14.15 -2.51 -3.19
N ARG A 198 13.43 -1.37 -3.13
CA ARG A 198 13.03 -0.61 -4.30
C ARG A 198 14.03 0.51 -4.65
N MET A 199 15.26 0.11 -4.97
CA MET A 199 16.33 1.05 -5.34
C MET A 199 16.03 1.82 -6.64
N ASP A 200 15.23 1.24 -7.52
CA ASP A 200 14.71 1.88 -8.74
C ASP A 200 13.81 3.09 -8.40
N ILE A 201 12.87 2.90 -7.49
CA ILE A 201 11.97 3.97 -7.01
C ILE A 201 12.76 5.00 -6.20
N MET A 202 13.66 4.56 -5.32
CA MET A 202 14.48 5.45 -4.51
C MET A 202 15.27 6.43 -5.38
N LEU A 203 15.95 5.93 -6.43
CA LEU A 203 16.68 6.79 -7.36
C LEU A 203 15.76 7.79 -8.06
N PHE A 204 14.57 7.34 -8.51
CA PHE A 204 13.58 8.23 -9.10
C PHE A 204 13.15 9.33 -8.14
N LEU A 205 12.82 9.01 -6.90
CA LEU A 205 12.41 9.99 -5.89
C LEU A 205 13.53 10.99 -5.57
N LEU A 206 14.78 10.52 -5.47
CA LEU A 206 15.97 11.38 -5.28
C LEU A 206 16.16 12.35 -6.46
N LEU A 207 15.96 11.88 -7.68
CA LEU A 207 16.01 12.73 -8.88
C LEU A 207 14.86 13.76 -8.93
N LYS A 208 13.72 13.45 -8.32
CA LYS A 208 12.55 14.33 -8.18
C LYS A 208 12.62 15.25 -6.94
N GLY A 209 13.72 15.23 -6.17
CA GLY A 209 13.96 16.17 -5.06
C GLY A 209 13.66 15.61 -3.67
N ALA A 210 13.65 14.28 -3.50
CA ALA A 210 13.60 13.71 -2.16
C ALA A 210 14.79 14.16 -1.31
N ASP A 211 14.53 14.54 -0.07
CA ASP A 211 15.55 15.05 0.86
C ASP A 211 16.44 13.92 1.37
N PHE A 212 17.60 13.79 0.73
CA PHE A 212 18.64 12.82 1.11
C PHE A 212 19.50 13.26 2.30
N ARG A 213 19.35 14.50 2.78
CA ARG A 213 20.11 15.04 3.93
C ARG A 213 19.37 14.92 5.24
N ARG A 214 18.11 14.48 5.20
CA ARG A 214 17.32 14.25 6.39
C ARG A 214 17.95 13.18 7.29
N ASN A 215 17.70 13.28 8.59
CA ASN A 215 18.02 12.22 9.54
C ASN A 215 16.89 11.16 9.58
N PHE A 216 17.30 9.92 9.67
CA PHE A 216 16.44 8.75 9.89
C PHE A 216 16.55 8.30 11.35
N THR A 217 15.52 7.66 11.86
CA THR A 217 15.58 7.00 13.17
C THR A 217 15.98 5.55 12.97
N GLU A 218 16.90 5.08 13.80
CA GLU A 218 17.32 3.68 13.89
C GLU A 218 17.11 3.19 15.31
N ILE A 219 16.72 1.93 15.49
CA ILE A 219 16.53 1.31 16.79
C ILE A 219 17.73 0.44 17.09
N ASP A 220 18.35 0.63 18.27
CA ASP A 220 19.40 -0.24 18.77
C ASP A 220 18.76 -1.32 19.67
N LEU A 221 18.48 -2.48 19.09
CA LEU A 221 17.86 -3.60 19.81
C LEU A 221 18.79 -4.20 20.88
N ASP A 222 20.10 -3.92 20.81
CA ASP A 222 21.11 -4.42 21.75
C ASP A 222 21.30 -3.49 22.95
N ASN A 223 20.70 -2.29 22.93
CA ASN A 223 20.82 -1.27 23.99
C ASN A 223 19.45 -0.76 24.44
N PRO A 224 18.86 -1.37 25.47
CA PRO A 224 17.55 -0.97 25.98
C PRO A 224 17.51 0.46 26.57
N ASP A 225 18.64 1.01 27.01
CA ASP A 225 18.74 2.37 27.59
C ASP A 225 18.71 3.47 26.51
N TYR A 226 19.11 3.12 25.27
CA TYR A 226 19.11 4.04 24.13
C TYR A 226 18.46 3.37 22.90
N PRO A 227 17.16 3.13 22.96
CA PRO A 227 16.47 2.30 21.97
C PRO A 227 16.41 2.92 20.58
N SER A 228 16.71 4.22 20.42
CA SER A 228 16.70 4.89 19.11
C SER A 228 17.76 5.97 18.99
N PHE A 229 18.33 6.09 17.79
CA PHE A 229 19.33 7.11 17.45
C PHE A 229 19.16 7.63 16.01
N LYS A 230 19.74 8.81 15.72
CA LYS A 230 19.63 9.43 14.40
C LYS A 230 20.79 9.01 13.52
N VAL A 231 20.47 8.67 12.27
CA VAL A 231 21.42 8.26 11.24
C VAL A 231 21.15 8.97 9.92
N ASN A 232 22.15 9.05 9.06
CA ASN A 232 21.99 9.60 7.71
C ASN A 232 21.65 8.50 6.68
N ILE A 233 21.41 8.92 5.44
CA ILE A 233 21.06 8.02 4.33
C ILE A 233 22.19 6.99 4.02
N LEU A 234 23.46 7.37 4.22
CA LEU A 234 24.60 6.47 3.95
C LEU A 234 24.61 5.29 4.91
N TYR A 235 24.30 5.53 6.19
CA TYR A 235 24.16 4.46 7.19
C TYR A 235 23.02 3.49 6.81
N LYS A 236 21.85 4.02 6.43
CA LYS A 236 20.73 3.20 5.97
C LYS A 236 21.10 2.37 4.73
N LEU A 237 21.75 2.97 3.73
CA LEU A 237 22.22 2.26 2.54
C LEU A 237 23.25 1.18 2.87
N ARG A 238 24.11 1.37 3.91
CA ARG A 238 25.03 0.33 4.39
C ARG A 238 24.29 -0.87 4.98
N LYS A 239 23.07 -0.71 5.46
CA LYS A 239 22.23 -1.83 5.94
C LYS A 239 21.56 -2.61 4.81
N CYS A 240 21.46 -2.04 3.62
CA CYS A 240 20.92 -2.73 2.44
C CYS A 240 21.99 -3.64 1.84
N VAL A 241 21.99 -4.91 2.23
CA VAL A 241 22.94 -5.94 1.81
C VAL A 241 22.37 -6.71 0.62
N TYR A 242 23.10 -6.73 -0.49
CA TYR A 242 22.66 -7.40 -1.73
C TYR A 242 23.82 -8.19 -2.34
N PRO A 243 23.58 -9.31 -3.02
CA PRO A 243 24.60 -9.98 -3.82
C PRO A 243 25.21 -9.01 -4.84
N LEU A 244 26.55 -9.02 -4.95
CA LEU A 244 27.27 -8.19 -5.92
C LEU A 244 26.71 -8.46 -7.34
N ASN A 245 26.55 -7.41 -8.13
CA ASN A 245 26.00 -7.44 -9.49
C ASN A 245 24.51 -7.80 -9.58
N SER A 246 23.79 -7.98 -8.47
CA SER A 246 22.33 -8.10 -8.51
C SER A 246 21.68 -6.80 -9.01
N LYS A 247 20.41 -6.87 -9.38
CA LYS A 247 19.65 -5.69 -9.79
C LYS A 247 19.59 -4.64 -8.67
N GLU A 248 19.38 -5.10 -7.44
CA GLU A 248 19.27 -4.29 -6.23
C GLU A 248 20.62 -3.63 -5.91
N TYR A 249 21.73 -4.39 -5.97
CA TYR A 249 23.08 -3.87 -5.82
C TYR A 249 23.39 -2.79 -6.86
N ASN A 250 23.12 -3.06 -8.12
CA ASN A 250 23.35 -2.09 -9.20
C ASN A 250 22.49 -0.83 -9.03
N GLY A 251 21.26 -0.97 -8.56
CA GLY A 251 20.39 0.14 -8.19
C GLY A 251 20.97 0.97 -7.05
N LYS A 252 21.43 0.31 -5.98
CA LYS A 252 22.12 0.94 -4.84
C LYS A 252 23.37 1.71 -5.29
N MET A 253 24.20 1.13 -6.17
CA MET A 253 25.41 1.81 -6.67
C MET A 253 25.09 3.07 -7.48
N LYS A 254 24.02 3.10 -8.25
CA LYS A 254 23.53 4.33 -8.91
C LYS A 254 23.15 5.41 -7.91
N ILE A 255 22.55 5.03 -6.78
CA ILE A 255 22.23 5.96 -5.69
C ILE A 255 23.51 6.45 -5.00
N VAL A 256 24.48 5.58 -4.76
CA VAL A 256 25.81 5.93 -4.22
C VAL A 256 26.49 6.98 -5.12
N ASP A 257 26.48 6.78 -6.43
CA ASP A 257 27.04 7.74 -7.39
C ASP A 257 26.27 9.09 -7.39
N PHE A 258 24.93 9.03 -7.29
CA PHE A 258 24.10 10.23 -7.15
C PHE A 258 24.46 11.05 -5.90
N LEU A 259 24.66 10.38 -4.76
CA LEU A 259 25.00 10.99 -3.48
C LEU A 259 26.45 11.52 -3.48
N LYS A 260 27.39 10.79 -4.08
CA LYS A 260 28.80 11.21 -4.23
C LYS A 260 28.91 12.52 -4.98
N LYS A 261 28.19 12.70 -6.09
CA LYS A 261 28.13 13.94 -6.86
C LYS A 261 27.58 15.13 -6.05
N ARG A 262 26.97 14.87 -4.89
CA ARG A 262 26.38 15.86 -3.95
C ARG A 262 27.14 15.98 -2.63
N GLY A 263 28.37 15.43 -2.58
CA GLY A 263 29.28 15.56 -1.46
C GLY A 263 29.13 14.54 -0.35
N LEU A 264 28.36 13.45 -0.56
CA LEU A 264 28.20 12.37 0.38
C LEU A 264 29.01 11.14 -0.08
N ASP A 265 30.05 10.79 0.66
CA ASP A 265 30.94 9.67 0.32
C ASP A 265 30.52 8.39 1.08
N TYR A 266 29.88 7.50 0.36
CA TYR A 266 29.42 6.20 0.90
C TYR A 266 30.57 5.37 1.47
N TRP A 267 31.74 5.39 0.81
CA TRP A 267 32.87 4.55 1.20
C TRP A 267 33.57 5.05 2.48
N LYS A 268 33.37 6.32 2.85
CA LYS A 268 33.83 6.90 4.12
C LYS A 268 32.83 6.73 5.25
N SER A 269 31.59 6.30 4.95
CA SER A 269 30.59 6.06 5.99
C SER A 269 30.95 4.85 6.83
N PRO A 270 30.83 4.92 8.18
CA PRO A 270 31.13 3.79 9.04
C PRO A 270 30.19 2.61 8.76
N MET A 271 30.68 1.41 9.00
CA MET A 271 29.88 0.20 8.91
C MET A 271 28.86 0.16 10.06
N PRO A 272 27.59 -0.14 9.78
CA PRO A 272 26.59 -0.30 10.84
C PRO A 272 26.93 -1.45 11.78
N ARG A 273 26.58 -1.30 13.06
CA ARG A 273 26.72 -2.39 14.03
C ARG A 273 25.97 -3.63 13.56
N GLY A 274 26.51 -4.81 13.78
CA GLY A 274 25.87 -6.09 13.42
C GLY A 274 25.85 -6.43 11.93
N ILE A 275 26.30 -5.53 11.02
CA ILE A 275 26.21 -5.74 9.57
C ILE A 275 26.98 -6.97 9.09
N TYR A 276 28.06 -7.33 9.75
CA TYR A 276 28.84 -8.53 9.40
C TYR A 276 28.02 -9.82 9.56
N GLY A 277 27.20 -9.90 10.61
CA GLY A 277 26.26 -11.02 10.79
C GLY A 277 25.21 -11.10 9.69
N VAL A 278 24.69 -9.95 9.23
CA VAL A 278 23.76 -9.87 8.11
C VAL A 278 24.43 -10.34 6.82
N ILE A 279 25.65 -9.88 6.53
CA ILE A 279 26.40 -10.31 5.35
C ILE A 279 26.66 -11.82 5.38
N MET A 280 27.07 -12.36 6.53
CA MET A 280 27.31 -13.81 6.67
C MET A 280 26.03 -14.62 6.43
N ARG A 281 24.88 -14.12 6.87
CA ARG A 281 23.58 -14.81 6.69
C ARG A 281 23.04 -14.70 5.26
N ASP A 282 23.05 -13.49 4.67
CA ASP A 282 22.32 -13.17 3.44
C ASP A 282 23.16 -13.37 2.17
N ILE A 283 24.51 -13.22 2.28
CA ILE A 283 25.45 -13.41 1.17
C ILE A 283 26.12 -14.79 1.23
N ASP A 284 26.29 -15.34 2.44
CA ASP A 284 26.90 -16.65 2.69
C ASP A 284 28.26 -16.82 1.98
N PRO A 285 29.26 -15.95 2.24
CA PRO A 285 30.58 -16.05 1.63
C PRO A 285 31.26 -17.36 2.06
N LYS A 286 31.82 -18.10 1.08
CA LYS A 286 32.33 -19.46 1.30
C LYS A 286 33.77 -19.47 1.90
N SER A 287 34.44 -18.32 1.90
CA SER A 287 35.74 -18.15 2.46
C SER A 287 35.95 -16.77 3.08
N LYS A 288 37.03 -16.63 3.88
CA LYS A 288 37.46 -15.32 4.41
C LYS A 288 37.77 -14.34 3.26
N ALA A 289 38.38 -14.82 2.20
CA ALA A 289 38.72 -14.01 1.03
C ALA A 289 37.48 -13.49 0.31
N ASP A 290 36.41 -14.32 0.16
CA ASP A 290 35.13 -13.91 -0.41
C ASP A 290 34.46 -12.85 0.45
N PHE A 291 34.50 -13.00 1.78
CA PHE A 291 33.99 -12.04 2.72
C PHE A 291 34.69 -10.68 2.61
N GLU A 292 36.06 -10.70 2.62
CA GLU A 292 36.89 -9.49 2.50
C GLU A 292 36.64 -8.80 1.13
N TYR A 293 36.53 -9.59 0.06
CA TYR A 293 36.19 -9.08 -1.26
C TYR A 293 34.81 -8.40 -1.25
N TYR A 294 33.82 -9.07 -0.67
CA TYR A 294 32.46 -8.49 -0.57
C TYR A 294 32.47 -7.17 0.20
N ILE A 295 33.08 -7.12 1.40
CA ILE A 295 33.15 -5.92 2.25
C ILE A 295 33.78 -4.74 1.51
N LYS A 296 34.78 -5.01 0.67
CA LYS A 296 35.47 -3.97 -0.10
C LYS A 296 34.61 -3.36 -1.21
N HIS A 297 33.64 -4.10 -1.72
CA HIS A 297 32.88 -3.72 -2.92
C HIS A 297 31.38 -3.47 -2.67
N TYR A 298 30.88 -3.83 -1.50
CA TYR A 298 29.45 -3.76 -1.19
C TYR A 298 28.94 -2.37 -0.82
#